data_1314b5c90b8ee98e30ef327214c28817
#
_entry.id   1314b5c90b8ee98e30ef327214c28817
#
_cell.length_a   1.000
_cell.length_b   1.000
_cell.length_c   1.000
_cell.angle_alpha   90.00
_cell.angle_beta   90.00
_cell.angle_gamma   90.00
#
_symmetry.space_group_name_H-M   'P 1'
#
loop_
_entity.id
_entity.type
_entity.pdbx_description
1 polymer ?
#
loop_
_entity_poly.entity_id
_entity_poly.type
_entity_poly.pdbx_seq_one_letter_code
_entity_poly.pdbx_strand_id
1 'polypeptide(L)'
;MNMEFLRKLPTPQEIKTLYPLNSELAKVKEKNDEEIRKVFTGESDKFILVIGPCSADREDAVIDYIKRLRIVQDQVADQIIIIPRIYTNKPRTTGAGYKGMLHQPNPLSDPDMLKGLVAIRKLHMRALEEAGFSCADEMLYPENHRYLSDLLSYVAVGARSVEDQQHRLTASGLDIPVGMKNPTSGDLSVMMNSINAAQHSHTFIYRGWEVDSKGNDTAHAILRGYVDKRGQSHPNYHYEDLIQVHELYEKSGLLNPAVIVDTNHSNSNKKWLEQIRIAKEVLHSIKSSEKVYKMVKGLMIESYIEDGSQKADECVYGKSITDPCLGWEKTEQLIFDIAEIRRNKC
;
A
#
# COMPACT_ATOMS: atom_id res chain seq x y z
N MET A 1 28.10 -9.84 -20.92
CA MET A 1 26.92 -9.43 -20.13
C MET A 1 25.70 -10.10 -20.77
N ASN A 2 24.88 -10.80 -20.01
CA ASN A 2 23.67 -11.49 -20.52
C ASN A 2 22.46 -10.57 -20.46
N MET A 3 22.61 -9.34 -20.94
CA MET A 3 21.56 -8.34 -21.03
C MET A 3 21.63 -7.66 -22.39
N GLU A 4 20.46 -7.47 -23.02
CA GLU A 4 20.28 -6.69 -24.23
C GLU A 4 19.61 -5.38 -23.90
N PHE A 5 20.18 -4.26 -24.38
CA PHE A 5 19.60 -2.93 -24.19
C PHE A 5 18.62 -2.65 -25.34
N LEU A 6 17.31 -2.87 -25.08
CA LEU A 6 16.27 -2.73 -26.09
C LEU A 6 16.01 -1.29 -26.49
N ARG A 7 15.86 -0.41 -25.51
CA ARG A 7 15.62 1.04 -25.72
C ARG A 7 15.89 1.82 -24.44
N LYS A 8 16.24 3.10 -24.59
CA LYS A 8 16.28 4.04 -23.48
C LYS A 8 14.85 4.48 -23.13
N LEU A 9 14.47 4.36 -21.85
CA LEU A 9 13.20 4.86 -21.34
C LEU A 9 13.33 6.34 -20.99
N PRO A 10 12.23 7.12 -21.09
CA PRO A 10 12.22 8.51 -20.64
C PRO A 10 12.50 8.57 -19.14
N THR A 11 13.16 9.62 -18.73
CA THR A 11 13.40 9.89 -17.31
C THR A 11 12.11 10.23 -16.58
N PRO A 12 12.05 10.08 -15.25
CA PRO A 12 10.89 10.55 -14.47
C PRO A 12 10.55 12.02 -14.70
N GLN A 13 11.57 12.88 -14.88
CA GLN A 13 11.35 14.29 -15.14
C GLN A 13 10.69 14.53 -16.50
N GLU A 14 11.11 13.82 -17.56
CA GLU A 14 10.50 13.91 -18.89
C GLU A 14 9.03 13.47 -18.84
N ILE A 15 8.70 12.36 -18.15
CA ILE A 15 7.32 11.89 -18.00
C ILE A 15 6.49 12.90 -17.18
N LYS A 16 7.03 13.47 -16.09
CA LYS A 16 6.34 14.51 -15.32
C LYS A 16 6.11 15.79 -16.11
N THR A 17 7.03 16.14 -17.00
CA THR A 17 6.86 17.29 -17.90
C THR A 17 5.80 17.03 -18.97
N LEU A 18 5.72 15.81 -19.50
CA LEU A 18 4.69 15.43 -20.48
C LEU A 18 3.28 15.30 -19.85
N TYR A 19 3.21 14.90 -18.61
CA TYR A 19 1.97 14.72 -17.83
C TYR A 19 2.09 15.45 -16.49
N PRO A 20 2.06 16.79 -16.49
CA PRO A 20 2.29 17.58 -15.28
C PRO A 20 1.08 17.54 -14.34
N LEU A 21 1.37 17.49 -13.04
CA LEU A 21 0.38 17.77 -12.02
C LEU A 21 0.12 19.28 -11.98
N ASN A 22 -1.12 19.70 -12.20
CA ASN A 22 -1.47 21.12 -12.11
C ASN A 22 -1.52 21.59 -10.65
N SER A 23 -1.49 22.91 -10.45
CA SER A 23 -1.41 23.51 -9.11
C SER A 23 -2.63 23.22 -8.20
N GLU A 24 -3.81 23.05 -8.78
CA GLU A 24 -5.03 22.74 -8.05
C GLU A 24 -4.98 21.32 -7.47
N LEU A 25 -4.62 20.35 -8.32
CA LEU A 25 -4.47 18.95 -7.91
C LEU A 25 -3.29 18.77 -6.93
N ALA A 26 -2.20 19.56 -7.10
CA ALA A 26 -1.10 19.56 -6.14
C ALA A 26 -1.55 19.97 -4.73
N LYS A 27 -2.41 20.97 -4.60
CA LYS A 27 -3.01 21.38 -3.32
C LYS A 27 -3.92 20.29 -2.72
N VAL A 28 -4.69 19.59 -3.57
CA VAL A 28 -5.51 18.45 -3.12
C VAL A 28 -4.62 17.34 -2.55
N LYS A 29 -3.53 17.01 -3.26
CA LYS A 29 -2.55 16.03 -2.77
C LYS A 29 -1.90 16.46 -1.45
N GLU A 30 -1.42 17.70 -1.36
CA GLU A 30 -0.80 18.24 -0.16
C GLU A 30 -1.73 18.14 1.07
N LYS A 31 -3.01 18.47 0.89
CA LYS A 31 -4.03 18.30 1.94
C LYS A 31 -4.19 16.83 2.34
N ASN A 32 -4.27 15.93 1.37
CA ASN A 32 -4.38 14.49 1.64
C ASN A 32 -3.15 13.98 2.41
N ASP A 33 -1.94 14.39 2.00
CA ASP A 33 -0.69 14.01 2.67
C ASP A 33 -0.68 14.48 4.13
N GLU A 34 -1.09 15.73 4.36
CA GLU A 34 -1.16 16.30 5.71
C GLU A 34 -2.15 15.54 6.61
N GLU A 35 -3.36 15.23 6.10
CA GLU A 35 -4.36 14.47 6.85
C GLU A 35 -3.88 13.05 7.17
N ILE A 36 -3.25 12.39 6.22
CA ILE A 36 -2.69 11.03 6.40
C ILE A 36 -1.53 11.09 7.41
N ARG A 37 -0.61 12.04 7.28
CA ARG A 37 0.52 12.21 8.19
C ARG A 37 0.06 12.37 9.63
N LYS A 38 -0.96 13.21 9.89
CA LYS A 38 -1.52 13.43 11.24
C LYS A 38 -1.97 12.14 11.93
N VAL A 39 -2.44 11.14 11.18
CA VAL A 39 -2.79 9.84 11.75
C VAL A 39 -1.54 9.08 12.20
N PHE A 40 -0.50 9.06 11.38
CA PHE A 40 0.75 8.36 11.71
C PHE A 40 1.50 9.03 12.85
N THR A 41 1.47 10.36 12.96
CA THR A 41 2.10 11.11 14.07
C THR A 41 1.26 11.14 15.36
N GLY A 42 0.02 10.64 15.31
CA GLY A 42 -0.88 10.60 16.47
C GLY A 42 -1.63 11.91 16.74
N GLU A 43 -1.57 12.88 15.82
CA GLU A 43 -2.31 14.15 15.88
C GLU A 43 -3.79 13.98 15.48
N SER A 44 -4.12 12.89 14.82
CA SER A 44 -5.48 12.53 14.42
C SER A 44 -5.82 11.10 14.84
N ASP A 45 -7.01 10.93 15.40
CA ASP A 45 -7.57 9.62 15.78
C ASP A 45 -8.27 8.90 14.62
N LYS A 46 -8.31 9.48 13.43
CA LYS A 46 -8.91 8.82 12.27
C LYS A 46 -8.22 7.50 11.96
N PHE A 47 -8.95 6.59 11.34
CA PHE A 47 -8.46 5.26 11.00
C PHE A 47 -8.22 5.16 9.50
N ILE A 48 -7.08 4.61 9.10
CA ILE A 48 -6.69 4.51 7.70
C ILE A 48 -7.18 3.20 7.09
N LEU A 49 -7.79 3.27 5.91
CA LEU A 49 -8.06 2.11 5.08
C LEU A 49 -7.28 2.22 3.77
N VAL A 50 -6.21 1.43 3.65
CA VAL A 50 -5.50 1.23 2.38
C VAL A 50 -6.23 0.13 1.62
N ILE A 51 -7.12 0.49 0.67
CA ILE A 51 -8.09 -0.43 0.11
C ILE A 51 -8.17 -0.36 -1.41
N GLY A 52 -8.17 -1.49 -2.07
CA GLY A 52 -8.28 -1.59 -3.53
C GLY A 52 -7.83 -2.95 -4.08
N PRO A 53 -7.80 -3.10 -5.42
CA PRO A 53 -7.48 -4.38 -6.05
C PRO A 53 -6.08 -4.88 -5.68
N CYS A 54 -5.89 -6.19 -5.74
CA CYS A 54 -4.59 -6.81 -5.51
C CYS A 54 -3.51 -6.25 -6.46
N SER A 55 -3.88 -6.01 -7.71
CA SER A 55 -3.09 -5.26 -8.70
C SER A 55 -4.01 -4.50 -9.65
N ALA A 56 -3.59 -3.29 -10.06
CA ALA A 56 -4.27 -2.57 -11.12
C ALA A 56 -4.08 -3.31 -12.46
N ASP A 57 -5.17 -3.58 -13.15
CA ASP A 57 -5.18 -4.33 -14.41
C ASP A 57 -5.86 -3.55 -15.54
N ARG A 58 -6.99 -2.89 -15.25
CA ARG A 58 -7.79 -2.12 -16.22
C ARG A 58 -8.06 -0.73 -15.67
N GLU A 59 -7.65 0.29 -16.41
CA GLU A 59 -7.80 1.69 -15.99
C GLU A 59 -9.26 2.07 -15.73
N ASP A 60 -10.18 1.67 -16.62
CA ASP A 60 -11.61 1.98 -16.51
C ASP A 60 -12.26 1.38 -15.24
N ALA A 61 -11.98 0.11 -14.95
CA ALA A 61 -12.51 -0.57 -13.77
C ALA A 61 -11.89 -0.05 -12.46
N VAL A 62 -10.60 0.27 -12.46
CA VAL A 62 -9.94 0.87 -11.29
C VAL A 62 -10.52 2.25 -10.98
N ILE A 63 -10.75 3.08 -11.98
CA ILE A 63 -11.33 4.41 -11.78
C ILE A 63 -12.81 4.32 -11.35
N ASP A 64 -13.60 3.39 -11.90
CA ASP A 64 -14.98 3.14 -11.44
C ASP A 64 -14.97 2.76 -9.94
N TYR A 65 -14.11 1.82 -9.54
CA TYR A 65 -13.95 1.43 -8.14
C TYR A 65 -13.57 2.61 -7.23
N ILE A 66 -12.65 3.46 -7.65
CA ILE A 66 -12.20 4.63 -6.90
C ILE A 66 -13.32 5.67 -6.74
N LYS A 67 -14.13 5.87 -7.78
CA LYS A 67 -15.31 6.76 -7.70
C LYS A 67 -16.34 6.27 -6.67
N ARG A 68 -16.57 4.97 -6.61
CA ARG A 68 -17.42 4.37 -5.56
C ARG A 68 -16.82 4.60 -4.17
N LEU A 69 -15.51 4.42 -4.00
CA LEU A 69 -14.83 4.73 -2.75
C LEU A 69 -15.00 6.20 -2.34
N ARG A 70 -15.03 7.14 -3.30
CA ARG A 70 -15.23 8.57 -3.01
C ARG A 70 -16.59 8.83 -2.36
N ILE A 71 -17.65 8.22 -2.90
CA ILE A 71 -18.99 8.35 -2.36
C ILE A 71 -19.06 7.85 -0.90
N VAL A 72 -18.40 6.75 -0.61
CA VAL A 72 -18.35 6.18 0.75
C VAL A 72 -17.46 7.04 1.66
N GLN A 73 -16.31 7.51 1.17
CA GLN A 73 -15.41 8.37 1.95
C GLN A 73 -16.12 9.61 2.49
N ASP A 74 -16.98 10.24 1.69
CA ASP A 74 -17.70 11.45 2.10
C ASP A 74 -18.66 11.19 3.28
N GLN A 75 -19.13 9.95 3.44
CA GLN A 75 -20.05 9.54 4.52
C GLN A 75 -19.32 9.08 5.79
N VAL A 76 -18.02 8.72 5.69
CA VAL A 76 -17.23 8.20 6.81
C VAL A 76 -16.02 9.08 7.16
N ALA A 77 -15.92 10.25 6.56
CA ALA A 77 -14.75 11.14 6.67
C ALA A 77 -14.49 11.66 8.10
N ASP A 78 -15.46 11.56 8.99
CA ASP A 78 -15.33 11.85 10.41
C ASP A 78 -14.44 10.84 11.15
N GLN A 79 -14.42 9.57 10.71
CA GLN A 79 -13.72 8.47 11.36
C GLN A 79 -12.60 7.85 10.50
N ILE A 80 -12.75 7.88 9.18
CA ILE A 80 -11.91 7.09 8.27
C ILE A 80 -11.25 7.98 7.22
N ILE A 81 -9.99 7.70 6.91
CA ILE A 81 -9.31 8.18 5.71
C ILE A 81 -9.10 6.97 4.80
N ILE A 82 -9.72 6.98 3.62
CA ILE A 82 -9.48 5.97 2.59
C ILE A 82 -8.29 6.40 1.73
N ILE A 83 -7.33 5.48 1.57
CA ILE A 83 -6.23 5.59 0.63
C ILE A 83 -6.43 4.50 -0.41
N PRO A 84 -6.89 4.82 -1.64
CA PRO A 84 -7.07 3.81 -2.66
C PRO A 84 -5.75 3.10 -2.98
N ARG A 85 -5.78 1.78 -2.97
CA ARG A 85 -4.67 0.93 -3.33
C ARG A 85 -4.65 0.73 -4.85
N ILE A 86 -3.73 1.38 -5.54
CA ILE A 86 -3.47 1.22 -6.97
C ILE A 86 -2.08 0.60 -7.12
N TYR A 87 -1.96 -0.69 -6.89
CA TYR A 87 -0.68 -1.38 -7.04
C TYR A 87 -0.40 -1.65 -8.51
N THR A 88 0.54 -0.90 -9.07
CA THR A 88 0.89 -0.93 -10.49
C THR A 88 1.93 -1.99 -10.84
N ASN A 89 2.49 -2.64 -9.82
CA ASN A 89 3.45 -3.73 -9.94
C ASN A 89 2.97 -4.96 -9.17
N LYS A 90 3.34 -6.14 -9.67
CA LYS A 90 3.10 -7.40 -8.99
C LYS A 90 4.38 -8.22 -8.91
N PRO A 91 4.98 -8.40 -7.71
CA PRO A 91 6.15 -9.25 -7.57
C PRO A 91 5.80 -10.71 -7.86
N ARG A 92 6.60 -11.35 -8.70
CA ARG A 92 6.43 -12.74 -9.10
C ARG A 92 7.67 -13.55 -8.76
N THR A 93 7.57 -14.44 -7.79
CA THR A 93 8.68 -15.27 -7.32
C THR A 93 9.28 -16.15 -8.44
N THR A 94 8.44 -16.68 -9.32
CA THR A 94 8.86 -17.54 -10.45
C THR A 94 8.99 -16.77 -11.77
N GLY A 95 8.69 -15.46 -11.78
CA GLY A 95 8.68 -14.63 -12.99
C GLY A 95 7.49 -14.85 -13.91
N ALA A 96 6.60 -15.83 -13.63
CA ALA A 96 5.42 -16.13 -14.45
C ALA A 96 4.19 -15.32 -14.04
N GLY A 97 3.26 -15.08 -14.99
CA GLY A 97 1.98 -14.40 -14.79
C GLY A 97 2.05 -12.88 -14.92
N TYR A 98 0.91 -12.21 -14.75
CA TYR A 98 0.79 -10.77 -14.86
C TYR A 98 1.69 -10.04 -13.86
N LYS A 99 2.54 -9.15 -14.36
CA LYS A 99 3.57 -8.43 -13.59
C LYS A 99 3.14 -7.01 -13.16
N GLY A 100 1.90 -6.64 -13.41
CA GLY A 100 1.35 -5.32 -13.14
C GLY A 100 1.34 -4.39 -14.35
N MET A 101 0.58 -3.30 -14.23
CA MET A 101 0.34 -2.33 -15.31
C MET A 101 1.63 -1.67 -15.83
N LEU A 102 2.65 -1.49 -14.98
CA LEU A 102 3.95 -0.98 -15.44
C LEU A 102 4.58 -1.85 -16.52
N HIS A 103 4.47 -3.15 -16.40
CA HIS A 103 5.03 -4.10 -17.37
C HIS A 103 4.08 -4.36 -18.53
N GLN A 104 2.79 -4.51 -18.22
CA GLN A 104 1.72 -4.92 -19.14
C GLN A 104 0.49 -4.04 -18.91
N PRO A 105 0.42 -2.83 -19.50
CA PRO A 105 -0.75 -1.96 -19.38
C PRO A 105 -2.03 -2.57 -19.97
N ASN A 106 -1.88 -3.51 -20.90
CA ASN A 106 -2.93 -4.43 -21.32
C ASN A 106 -2.50 -5.86 -20.93
N PRO A 107 -3.19 -6.53 -19.98
CA PRO A 107 -2.82 -7.85 -19.50
C PRO A 107 -2.78 -8.95 -20.57
N LEU A 108 -3.45 -8.75 -21.70
CA LEU A 108 -3.51 -9.69 -22.83
C LEU A 108 -2.47 -9.42 -23.92
N SER A 109 -1.68 -8.36 -23.77
CA SER A 109 -0.65 -7.98 -24.76
C SER A 109 0.74 -8.31 -24.26
N ASP A 110 1.72 -8.28 -25.17
CA ASP A 110 3.14 -8.36 -24.82
C ASP A 110 3.56 -7.21 -23.90
N PRO A 111 4.57 -7.41 -23.03
CA PRO A 111 5.09 -6.36 -22.16
C PRO A 111 5.56 -5.12 -22.93
N ASP A 112 5.18 -3.93 -22.45
CA ASP A 112 5.63 -2.63 -22.98
C ASP A 112 5.85 -1.64 -21.83
N MET A 113 7.08 -1.57 -21.34
CA MET A 113 7.47 -0.70 -20.22
C MET A 113 7.26 0.79 -20.51
N LEU A 114 7.40 1.25 -21.76
CA LEU A 114 7.19 2.65 -22.09
C LEU A 114 5.70 3.03 -21.98
N LYS A 115 4.83 2.21 -22.55
CA LYS A 115 3.38 2.39 -22.39
C LYS A 115 2.97 2.24 -20.93
N GLY A 116 3.60 1.30 -20.21
CA GLY A 116 3.38 1.08 -18.78
C GLY A 116 3.68 2.31 -17.94
N LEU A 117 4.82 2.97 -18.13
CA LEU A 117 5.17 4.21 -17.42
C LEU A 117 4.14 5.31 -17.61
N VAL A 118 3.63 5.47 -18.84
CA VAL A 118 2.56 6.43 -19.13
C VAL A 118 1.24 6.02 -18.48
N ALA A 119 0.89 4.74 -18.57
CA ALA A 119 -0.37 4.21 -18.06
C ALA A 119 -0.48 4.38 -16.54
N ILE A 120 0.57 4.00 -15.79
CA ILE A 120 0.55 4.12 -14.32
C ILE A 120 0.43 5.58 -13.89
N ARG A 121 1.15 6.50 -14.55
CA ARG A 121 1.05 7.93 -14.23
C ARG A 121 -0.34 8.48 -14.52
N LYS A 122 -0.90 8.20 -15.68
CA LYS A 122 -2.26 8.63 -16.04
C LYS A 122 -3.30 8.09 -15.07
N LEU A 123 -3.20 6.82 -14.69
CA LEU A 123 -4.13 6.20 -13.75
C LEU A 123 -4.13 6.92 -12.39
N HIS A 124 -2.95 7.21 -11.82
CA HIS A 124 -2.86 7.96 -10.56
C HIS A 124 -3.32 9.42 -10.69
N MET A 125 -3.03 10.07 -11.83
CA MET A 125 -3.55 11.42 -12.10
C MET A 125 -5.07 11.44 -12.17
N ARG A 126 -5.68 10.49 -12.88
CA ARG A 126 -7.14 10.35 -12.97
C ARG A 126 -7.80 10.09 -11.61
N ALA A 127 -7.18 9.28 -10.76
CA ALA A 127 -7.67 9.04 -9.40
C ALA A 127 -7.76 10.35 -8.60
N LEU A 128 -6.75 11.19 -8.73
CA LEU A 128 -6.72 12.50 -8.07
C LEU A 128 -7.71 13.49 -8.72
N GLU A 129 -7.76 13.55 -10.05
CA GLU A 129 -8.61 14.46 -10.81
C GLU A 129 -10.10 14.11 -10.70
N GLU A 130 -10.46 12.84 -10.85
CA GLU A 130 -11.85 12.40 -10.93
C GLU A 130 -12.47 12.05 -9.55
N ALA A 131 -11.65 11.81 -8.54
CA ALA A 131 -12.12 11.41 -7.19
C ALA A 131 -11.43 12.12 -6.02
N GLY A 132 -10.45 12.98 -6.27
CA GLY A 132 -9.73 13.72 -5.22
C GLY A 132 -8.84 12.86 -4.33
N PHE A 133 -8.51 11.64 -4.74
CA PHE A 133 -7.64 10.74 -3.99
C PHE A 133 -6.21 10.75 -4.52
N SER A 134 -5.25 11.01 -3.64
CA SER A 134 -3.88 10.55 -3.81
C SER A 134 -3.76 9.13 -3.22
N CYS A 135 -3.12 8.23 -3.96
CA CYS A 135 -3.27 6.79 -3.76
C CYS A 135 -2.02 6.14 -3.16
N ALA A 136 -2.13 4.84 -2.87
CA ALA A 136 -1.03 3.99 -2.46
C ALA A 136 -0.52 3.13 -3.62
N ASP A 137 0.80 2.93 -3.72
CA ASP A 137 1.42 1.92 -4.59
C ASP A 137 2.50 1.12 -3.83
N GLU A 138 2.82 -0.08 -4.33
CA GLU A 138 3.93 -0.88 -3.83
C GLU A 138 5.22 -0.52 -4.57
N MET A 139 6.24 -0.10 -3.83
CA MET A 139 7.56 0.16 -4.38
C MET A 139 8.29 -1.16 -4.64
N LEU A 140 7.96 -1.80 -5.78
CA LEU A 140 8.66 -3.02 -6.20
C LEU A 140 10.09 -2.68 -6.68
N TYR A 141 10.23 -1.60 -7.42
CA TYR A 141 11.51 -1.03 -7.83
C TYR A 141 11.62 0.38 -7.27
N PRO A 142 12.69 0.75 -6.54
CA PRO A 142 12.94 2.15 -6.14
C PRO A 142 12.89 3.13 -7.32
N GLU A 143 13.28 2.67 -8.52
CA GLU A 143 13.27 3.48 -9.74
C GLU A 143 11.87 3.89 -10.21
N ASN A 144 10.86 3.01 -10.15
CA ASN A 144 9.53 3.35 -10.67
C ASN A 144 8.73 4.28 -9.75
N HIS A 145 8.97 4.25 -8.44
CA HIS A 145 8.38 5.20 -7.50
C HIS A 145 8.57 6.67 -7.97
N ARG A 146 9.71 6.97 -8.57
CA ARG A 146 10.07 8.32 -9.03
C ARG A 146 9.14 8.89 -10.08
N TYR A 147 8.51 8.05 -10.91
CA TYR A 147 7.53 8.47 -11.92
C TYR A 147 6.19 8.91 -11.30
N LEU A 148 5.95 8.50 -10.05
CA LEU A 148 4.72 8.73 -9.30
C LEU A 148 4.92 9.54 -8.01
N SER A 149 6.14 9.96 -7.66
CA SER A 149 6.47 10.58 -6.37
C SER A 149 5.70 11.86 -6.05
N ASP A 150 5.17 12.55 -7.05
CA ASP A 150 4.32 13.74 -6.91
C ASP A 150 2.82 13.41 -6.88
N LEU A 151 2.43 12.13 -6.87
CA LEU A 151 1.04 11.67 -6.94
C LEU A 151 0.67 10.75 -5.77
N LEU A 152 1.66 10.04 -5.19
CA LEU A 152 1.42 9.07 -4.12
C LEU A 152 1.39 9.75 -2.76
N SER A 153 0.50 9.29 -1.88
CA SER A 153 0.43 9.67 -0.47
C SER A 153 0.78 8.52 0.49
N TYR A 154 1.03 7.34 -0.04
CA TYR A 154 1.42 6.17 0.72
C TYR A 154 2.23 5.20 -0.14
N VAL A 155 3.27 4.63 0.42
CA VAL A 155 4.09 3.61 -0.23
C VAL A 155 4.17 2.38 0.64
N ALA A 156 4.03 1.19 0.04
CA ALA A 156 4.33 -0.07 0.71
C ALA A 156 5.64 -0.66 0.18
N VAL A 157 6.48 -1.18 1.06
CA VAL A 157 7.61 -2.04 0.73
C VAL A 157 7.20 -3.48 0.94
N GLY A 158 7.24 -4.27 -0.11
CA GLY A 158 6.77 -5.66 -0.13
C GLY A 158 7.60 -6.60 0.73
N ALA A 159 6.99 -7.72 1.14
CA ALA A 159 7.63 -8.73 2.00
C ALA A 159 8.90 -9.38 1.41
N ARG A 160 9.10 -9.30 0.09
CA ARG A 160 10.32 -9.79 -0.59
C ARG A 160 11.37 -8.70 -0.77
N SER A 161 11.01 -7.44 -0.58
CA SER A 161 11.86 -6.27 -0.79
C SER A 161 12.32 -5.61 0.51
N VAL A 162 11.70 -5.96 1.65
CA VAL A 162 11.94 -5.32 2.95
C VAL A 162 13.37 -5.54 3.49
N GLU A 163 14.07 -6.56 3.00
CA GLU A 163 15.47 -6.83 3.33
C GLU A 163 16.46 -6.07 2.43
N ASP A 164 15.99 -5.58 1.28
CA ASP A 164 16.85 -4.91 0.30
C ASP A 164 17.26 -3.51 0.75
N GLN A 165 18.57 -3.25 0.71
CA GLN A 165 19.15 -2.01 1.18
C GLN A 165 18.66 -0.79 0.40
N GLN A 166 18.50 -0.90 -0.93
CA GLN A 166 18.03 0.24 -1.74
C GLN A 166 16.62 0.67 -1.39
N HIS A 167 15.73 -0.29 -1.08
CA HIS A 167 14.37 0.03 -0.62
C HIS A 167 14.38 0.76 0.71
N ARG A 168 15.19 0.32 1.68
CA ARG A 168 15.33 0.96 2.99
C ARG A 168 15.87 2.38 2.88
N LEU A 169 16.94 2.56 2.10
CA LEU A 169 17.57 3.87 1.88
C LEU A 169 16.63 4.81 1.10
N THR A 170 15.93 4.31 0.07
CA THR A 170 14.94 5.11 -0.64
C THR A 170 13.80 5.54 0.28
N ALA A 171 13.29 4.63 1.12
CA ALA A 171 12.25 4.93 2.09
C ALA A 171 12.65 6.04 3.08
N SER A 172 13.93 6.11 3.48
CA SER A 172 14.45 7.16 4.36
C SER A 172 14.45 8.56 3.74
N GLY A 173 14.34 8.65 2.42
CA GLY A 173 14.29 9.91 1.68
C GLY A 173 12.87 10.32 1.24
N LEU A 174 11.84 9.57 1.60
CA LEU A 174 10.46 9.91 1.26
C LEU A 174 9.81 10.74 2.38
N ASP A 175 8.96 11.69 1.98
CA ASP A 175 8.23 12.61 2.86
C ASP A 175 6.77 12.18 3.11
N ILE A 176 6.40 10.99 2.63
CA ILE A 176 5.08 10.36 2.81
C ILE A 176 5.22 9.06 3.62
N PRO A 177 4.14 8.55 4.26
CA PRO A 177 4.19 7.30 5.00
C PRO A 177 4.64 6.11 4.18
N VAL A 178 5.59 5.33 4.73
CA VAL A 178 6.10 4.11 4.11
C VAL A 178 5.87 2.92 5.02
N GLY A 179 5.03 1.99 4.56
CA GLY A 179 4.76 0.75 5.29
C GLY A 179 5.74 -0.36 4.92
N MET A 180 6.45 -0.88 5.92
CA MET A 180 7.37 -2.01 5.79
C MET A 180 6.64 -3.31 6.12
N LYS A 181 6.37 -4.14 5.10
CA LYS A 181 5.74 -5.46 5.34
C LYS A 181 6.72 -6.38 6.08
N ASN A 182 6.24 -7.14 7.06
CA ASN A 182 7.06 -8.22 7.58
C ASN A 182 7.43 -9.19 6.44
N PRO A 183 8.67 -9.77 6.45
CA PRO A 183 9.11 -10.69 5.41
C PRO A 183 8.23 -11.95 5.36
N THR A 184 8.31 -12.68 4.27
CA THR A 184 7.52 -13.90 4.08
C THR A 184 7.80 -14.97 5.13
N SER A 185 9.00 -14.95 5.75
CA SER A 185 9.41 -15.83 6.85
C SER A 185 8.75 -15.51 8.19
N GLY A 186 8.19 -14.30 8.34
CA GLY A 186 7.61 -13.82 9.60
C GLY A 186 8.59 -13.22 10.60
N ASP A 187 9.86 -13.03 10.24
CA ASP A 187 10.86 -12.44 11.13
C ASP A 187 10.58 -10.95 11.37
N LEU A 188 10.02 -10.66 12.54
CA LEU A 188 9.70 -9.29 12.95
C LEU A 188 10.96 -8.43 13.17
N SER A 189 12.12 -9.03 13.48
CA SER A 189 13.36 -8.28 13.65
C SER A 189 13.81 -7.64 12.32
N VAL A 190 13.63 -8.33 11.21
CA VAL A 190 13.89 -7.81 9.87
C VAL A 190 12.99 -6.62 9.55
N MET A 191 11.70 -6.72 9.86
CA MET A 191 10.75 -5.62 9.71
C MET A 191 11.14 -4.40 10.56
N MET A 192 11.44 -4.60 11.84
CA MET A 192 11.86 -3.53 12.75
C MET A 192 13.17 -2.87 12.30
N ASN A 193 14.14 -3.65 11.85
CA ASN A 193 15.38 -3.14 11.28
C ASN A 193 15.16 -2.31 10.01
N SER A 194 14.17 -2.68 9.17
CA SER A 194 13.85 -1.91 7.98
C SER A 194 13.16 -0.58 8.31
N ILE A 195 12.30 -0.55 9.33
CA ILE A 195 11.70 0.68 9.85
C ILE A 195 12.79 1.58 10.45
N ASN A 196 13.69 1.01 11.25
CA ASN A 196 14.81 1.73 11.85
C ASN A 196 15.69 2.38 10.76
N ALA A 197 16.08 1.62 9.75
CA ALA A 197 16.85 2.15 8.63
C ALA A 197 16.10 3.27 7.90
N ALA A 198 14.79 3.12 7.68
CA ALA A 198 13.98 4.14 7.02
C ALA A 198 13.80 5.42 7.86
N GLN A 199 13.79 5.31 9.19
CA GLN A 199 13.66 6.48 10.07
C GLN A 199 14.96 7.26 10.27
N HIS A 200 16.12 6.71 9.89
CA HIS A 200 17.41 7.38 10.04
C HIS A 200 17.91 8.01 8.72
N SER A 201 18.81 8.97 8.87
CA SER A 201 19.49 9.60 7.73
C SER A 201 20.61 8.70 7.19
N HIS A 202 20.82 8.74 5.87
CA HIS A 202 21.85 7.96 5.19
C HIS A 202 22.45 8.75 4.04
N THR A 203 23.77 8.59 3.85
CA THR A 203 24.46 9.01 2.62
C THR A 203 24.56 7.82 1.68
N PHE A 204 24.07 7.94 0.45
CA PHE A 204 24.09 6.85 -0.52
C PHE A 204 24.02 7.35 -1.97
N ILE A 205 24.30 6.44 -2.91
CA ILE A 205 24.19 6.75 -4.33
C ILE A 205 22.74 6.63 -4.78
N TYR A 206 22.17 7.73 -5.25
CA TYR A 206 20.85 7.79 -5.82
C TYR A 206 20.86 8.49 -7.17
N ARG A 207 20.62 7.76 -8.26
CA ARG A 207 20.61 8.30 -9.64
C ARG A 207 21.95 8.89 -10.09
N GLY A 208 23.05 8.32 -9.69
CA GLY A 208 24.37 8.87 -10.00
C GLY A 208 24.73 10.13 -9.20
N TRP A 209 23.96 10.47 -8.18
CA TRP A 209 24.25 11.51 -7.19
C TRP A 209 24.60 10.87 -5.85
N GLU A 210 25.51 11.45 -5.14
CA GLU A 210 25.65 11.28 -3.70
C GLU A 210 24.56 12.11 -3.03
N VAL A 211 23.71 11.47 -2.23
CA VAL A 211 22.57 12.11 -1.55
C VAL A 211 22.57 11.81 -0.07
N ASP A 212 22.10 12.78 0.73
CA ASP A 212 21.80 12.61 2.13
C ASP A 212 20.27 12.58 2.32
N SER A 213 19.75 11.46 2.79
CA SER A 213 18.37 11.39 3.26
C SER A 213 18.23 11.96 4.67
N LYS A 214 17.04 12.39 5.04
CA LYS A 214 16.76 12.98 6.36
C LYS A 214 16.15 12.00 7.36
N GLY A 215 15.79 10.80 6.90
CA GLY A 215 14.95 9.88 7.64
C GLY A 215 13.45 10.17 7.46
N ASN A 216 12.63 9.12 7.56
CA ASN A 216 11.19 9.17 7.41
C ASN A 216 10.54 8.74 8.73
N ASP A 217 10.11 9.69 9.54
CA ASP A 217 9.50 9.46 10.85
C ASP A 217 8.12 8.79 10.80
N THR A 218 7.54 8.64 9.61
CA THR A 218 6.28 7.93 9.37
C THR A 218 6.47 6.53 8.76
N ALA A 219 7.72 6.05 8.65
CA ALA A 219 7.99 4.66 8.31
C ALA A 219 7.47 3.74 9.41
N HIS A 220 6.68 2.72 9.04
CA HIS A 220 5.89 1.92 9.97
C HIS A 220 5.73 0.46 9.54
N ALA A 221 5.18 -0.38 10.42
CA ALA A 221 4.97 -1.79 10.18
C ALA A 221 3.69 -2.10 9.38
N ILE A 222 3.77 -3.08 8.47
CA ILE A 222 2.59 -3.74 7.89
C ILE A 222 2.65 -5.22 8.25
N LEU A 223 1.66 -5.71 9.00
CA LEU A 223 1.54 -7.11 9.39
C LEU A 223 0.68 -7.86 8.35
N ARG A 224 1.28 -8.83 7.65
CA ARG A 224 0.64 -9.55 6.55
C ARG A 224 0.54 -11.08 6.77
N GLY A 225 0.86 -11.56 7.99
CA GLY A 225 1.07 -12.97 8.26
C GLY A 225 2.39 -13.47 7.64
N TYR A 226 2.68 -14.74 7.79
CA TYR A 226 3.90 -15.36 7.28
C TYR A 226 3.67 -16.82 6.87
N VAL A 227 4.67 -17.40 6.22
CA VAL A 227 4.68 -18.81 5.84
C VAL A 227 5.89 -19.45 6.52
N ASP A 228 5.65 -20.52 7.26
CA ASP A 228 6.70 -21.23 7.97
C ASP A 228 7.54 -22.11 7.01
N LYS A 229 8.58 -22.78 7.55
CA LYS A 229 9.47 -23.65 6.80
C LYS A 229 8.76 -24.89 6.22
N ARG A 230 7.54 -25.18 6.69
CA ARG A 230 6.71 -26.30 6.21
C ARG A 230 5.71 -25.85 5.14
N GLY A 231 5.70 -24.55 4.80
CA GLY A 231 4.77 -23.97 3.84
C GLY A 231 3.38 -23.65 4.41
N GLN A 232 3.23 -23.66 5.72
CA GLN A 232 1.96 -23.33 6.37
C GLN A 232 1.86 -21.82 6.60
N SER A 233 0.69 -21.24 6.30
CA SER A 233 0.40 -19.84 6.58
C SER A 233 0.01 -19.67 8.04
N HIS A 234 0.59 -18.63 8.65
CA HIS A 234 0.30 -18.21 10.03
C HIS A 234 -0.12 -16.75 10.03
N PRO A 235 -1.21 -16.38 10.72
CA PRO A 235 -1.57 -14.99 10.94
C PRO A 235 -0.63 -14.33 11.94
N ASN A 236 -0.59 -12.98 11.93
CA ASN A 236 0.12 -12.17 12.92
C ASN A 236 -0.64 -10.86 13.23
N TYR A 237 -1.97 -10.96 13.41
CA TYR A 237 -2.85 -9.83 13.70
C TYR A 237 -3.63 -9.98 15.01
N HIS A 238 -3.45 -11.10 15.74
CA HIS A 238 -4.14 -11.30 17.01
C HIS A 238 -3.62 -10.34 18.08
N TYR A 239 -4.35 -10.24 19.17
CA TYR A 239 -4.02 -9.33 20.26
C TYR A 239 -2.56 -9.50 20.73
N GLU A 240 -2.12 -10.73 20.92
CA GLU A 240 -0.77 -11.08 21.37
C GLU A 240 0.31 -10.66 20.36
N ASP A 241 0.04 -10.83 19.06
CA ASP A 241 0.95 -10.39 18.01
C ASP A 241 1.10 -8.86 18.02
N LEU A 242 -0.01 -8.14 18.19
CA LEU A 242 0.00 -6.68 18.26
C LEU A 242 0.73 -6.17 19.49
N ILE A 243 0.55 -6.81 20.67
CA ILE A 243 1.31 -6.48 21.88
C ILE A 243 2.80 -6.75 21.67
N GLN A 244 3.18 -7.87 21.06
CA GLN A 244 4.58 -8.17 20.76
C GLN A 244 5.21 -7.09 19.85
N VAL A 245 4.51 -6.64 18.82
CA VAL A 245 5.01 -5.57 17.96
C VAL A 245 5.14 -4.25 18.71
N HIS A 246 4.21 -3.93 19.62
CA HIS A 246 4.31 -2.75 20.48
C HIS A 246 5.59 -2.80 21.35
N GLU A 247 5.87 -3.93 21.98
CA GLU A 247 7.08 -4.13 22.80
C GLU A 247 8.37 -3.99 21.97
N LEU A 248 8.35 -4.46 20.71
CA LEU A 248 9.47 -4.29 19.80
C LEU A 248 9.69 -2.81 19.43
N TYR A 249 8.62 -2.02 19.23
CA TYR A 249 8.73 -0.58 19.03
C TYR A 249 9.32 0.12 20.26
N GLU A 250 8.82 -0.18 21.46
CA GLU A 250 9.34 0.40 22.71
C GLU A 250 10.83 0.10 22.87
N LYS A 251 11.22 -1.18 22.65
CA LYS A 251 12.62 -1.62 22.77
C LYS A 251 13.54 -0.97 21.74
N SER A 252 13.03 -0.70 20.54
CA SER A 252 13.82 -0.13 19.44
C SER A 252 13.93 1.40 19.52
N GLY A 253 13.13 2.08 20.35
CA GLY A 253 13.10 3.54 20.47
C GLY A 253 12.69 4.27 19.18
N LEU A 254 11.92 3.60 18.31
CA LEU A 254 11.47 4.15 17.03
C LEU A 254 10.39 5.22 17.22
N LEU A 255 10.39 6.21 16.31
CA LEU A 255 9.42 7.29 16.31
C LEU A 255 8.05 6.78 15.82
N ASN A 256 6.98 7.43 16.32
CA ASN A 256 5.61 7.24 15.86
C ASN A 256 5.22 5.75 15.68
N PRO A 257 5.20 4.90 16.73
CA PRO A 257 4.82 3.52 16.62
C PRO A 257 3.51 3.34 15.88
N ALA A 258 3.53 2.69 14.72
CA ALA A 258 2.36 2.53 13.88
C ALA A 258 2.33 1.17 13.18
N VAL A 259 1.14 0.61 13.07
CA VAL A 259 0.86 -0.67 12.40
C VAL A 259 -0.33 -0.51 11.46
N ILE A 260 -0.18 -0.98 10.24
CA ILE A 260 -1.28 -1.30 9.35
C ILE A 260 -1.41 -2.83 9.31
N VAL A 261 -2.60 -3.37 9.53
CA VAL A 261 -2.84 -4.81 9.42
C VAL A 261 -3.38 -5.13 8.03
N ASP A 262 -2.62 -5.92 7.28
CA ASP A 262 -3.04 -6.47 5.99
C ASP A 262 -3.97 -7.66 6.26
N THR A 263 -5.24 -7.52 5.94
CA THR A 263 -6.27 -8.51 6.24
C THR A 263 -6.28 -9.71 5.29
N ASN A 264 -5.52 -9.64 4.19
CA ASN A 264 -5.39 -10.72 3.22
C ASN A 264 -4.06 -11.49 3.39
N HIS A 265 -3.44 -11.94 2.31
CA HIS A 265 -2.18 -12.69 2.25
C HIS A 265 -2.17 -13.89 3.21
N SER A 266 -1.13 -14.02 4.06
CA SER A 266 -1.04 -15.14 4.99
C SER A 266 -1.95 -14.98 6.22
N ASN A 267 -2.41 -13.77 6.52
CA ASN A 267 -3.37 -13.52 7.59
C ASN A 267 -4.73 -14.19 7.31
N SER A 268 -5.17 -14.22 6.06
CA SER A 268 -6.40 -14.89 5.63
C SER A 268 -6.13 -16.25 4.94
N ASN A 269 -4.86 -16.63 4.77
CA ASN A 269 -4.46 -17.71 3.88
C ASN A 269 -5.04 -17.53 2.46
N LYS A 270 -5.12 -16.27 1.99
CA LYS A 270 -5.73 -15.83 0.72
C LYS A 270 -7.21 -16.20 0.55
N LYS A 271 -7.90 -16.51 1.64
CA LYS A 271 -9.35 -16.67 1.68
C LYS A 271 -9.98 -15.29 1.81
N TRP A 272 -10.29 -14.67 0.70
CA TRP A 272 -10.69 -13.26 0.62
C TRP A 272 -11.89 -12.86 1.48
N LEU A 273 -12.84 -13.77 1.73
CA LEU A 273 -13.98 -13.52 2.64
C LEU A 273 -13.56 -13.39 4.11
N GLU A 274 -12.42 -14.00 4.51
CA GLU A 274 -11.91 -13.89 5.87
C GLU A 274 -11.47 -12.47 6.23
N GLN A 275 -11.20 -11.62 5.25
CA GLN A 275 -10.83 -10.23 5.49
C GLN A 275 -11.84 -9.49 6.37
N ILE A 276 -13.14 -9.79 6.22
CA ILE A 276 -14.23 -9.17 7.02
C ILE A 276 -14.09 -9.57 8.49
N ARG A 277 -13.89 -10.86 8.76
CA ARG A 277 -13.72 -11.37 10.12
C ARG A 277 -12.45 -10.80 10.75
N ILE A 278 -11.34 -10.82 10.01
CA ILE A 278 -10.05 -10.32 10.49
C ILE A 278 -10.13 -8.82 10.83
N ALA A 279 -10.77 -8.02 9.99
CA ALA A 279 -10.99 -6.60 10.27
C ALA A 279 -11.74 -6.39 11.60
N LYS A 280 -12.82 -7.15 11.84
CA LYS A 280 -13.60 -7.07 13.09
C LYS A 280 -12.79 -7.52 14.32
N GLU A 281 -11.95 -8.53 14.18
CA GLU A 281 -11.09 -9.04 15.25
C GLU A 281 -9.99 -8.03 15.63
N VAL A 282 -9.36 -7.39 14.63
CA VAL A 282 -8.38 -6.31 14.88
C VAL A 282 -9.06 -5.13 15.58
N LEU A 283 -10.27 -4.75 15.16
CA LEU A 283 -11.01 -3.67 15.82
C LEU A 283 -11.41 -4.03 17.27
N HIS A 284 -11.70 -5.31 17.54
CA HIS A 284 -11.92 -5.78 18.91
C HIS A 284 -10.64 -5.66 19.76
N SER A 285 -9.49 -6.04 19.23
CA SER A 285 -8.20 -5.90 19.91
C SER A 285 -7.86 -4.43 20.19
N ILE A 286 -8.17 -3.53 19.25
CA ILE A 286 -8.00 -2.07 19.41
C ILE A 286 -8.85 -1.55 20.60
N LYS A 287 -10.09 -2.01 20.77
CA LYS A 287 -10.95 -1.63 21.89
C LYS A 287 -10.46 -2.15 23.24
N SER A 288 -9.74 -3.27 23.25
CA SER A 288 -9.32 -3.97 24.45
C SER A 288 -8.02 -3.43 25.07
N SER A 289 -7.27 -2.58 24.37
CA SER A 289 -5.97 -2.08 24.81
C SER A 289 -5.65 -0.70 24.29
N GLU A 290 -5.34 0.23 25.17
CA GLU A 290 -4.89 1.59 24.80
C GLU A 290 -3.59 1.57 24.00
N LYS A 291 -2.67 0.65 24.29
CA LYS A 291 -1.42 0.45 23.55
C LYS A 291 -1.70 0.06 22.10
N VAL A 292 -2.57 -0.93 21.89
CA VAL A 292 -3.00 -1.37 20.56
C VAL A 292 -3.76 -0.26 19.85
N TYR A 293 -4.66 0.45 20.55
CA TYR A 293 -5.40 1.59 20.00
C TYR A 293 -4.49 2.68 19.45
N LYS A 294 -3.46 3.06 20.19
CA LYS A 294 -2.51 4.11 19.76
C LYS A 294 -1.62 3.67 18.62
N MET A 295 -1.26 2.38 18.57
CA MET A 295 -0.33 1.87 17.58
C MET A 295 -1.02 1.44 16.27
N VAL A 296 -2.17 0.77 16.31
CA VAL A 296 -2.84 0.30 15.09
C VAL A 296 -3.56 1.44 14.41
N LYS A 297 -2.98 1.95 13.32
CA LYS A 297 -3.46 3.12 12.59
C LYS A 297 -4.46 2.77 11.50
N GLY A 298 -4.53 1.52 11.06
CA GLY A 298 -5.42 1.16 9.97
C GLY A 298 -5.33 -0.29 9.50
N LEU A 299 -6.08 -0.57 8.43
CA LEU A 299 -6.11 -1.85 7.75
C LEU A 299 -5.70 -1.69 6.28
N MET A 300 -5.16 -2.77 5.72
CA MET A 300 -4.96 -2.93 4.28
C MET A 300 -5.87 -4.04 3.79
N ILE A 301 -6.75 -3.73 2.82
CA ILE A 301 -7.82 -4.62 2.36
C ILE A 301 -7.71 -4.81 0.84
N GLU A 302 -7.70 -6.05 0.38
CA GLU A 302 -7.78 -6.35 -1.05
C GLU A 302 -9.24 -6.46 -1.48
N SER A 303 -9.68 -5.48 -2.27
CA SER A 303 -11.05 -5.29 -2.70
C SER A 303 -11.12 -4.79 -4.14
N TYR A 304 -12.14 -5.20 -4.86
CA TYR A 304 -12.43 -4.71 -6.21
C TYR A 304 -13.95 -4.63 -6.44
N ILE A 305 -14.40 -4.56 -7.70
CA ILE A 305 -15.84 -4.48 -8.00
C ILE A 305 -16.50 -5.84 -7.80
N GLU A 306 -15.89 -6.92 -8.33
CA GLU A 306 -16.41 -8.28 -8.27
C GLU A 306 -15.63 -9.14 -7.27
N ASP A 307 -16.34 -10.08 -6.66
CA ASP A 307 -15.77 -11.05 -5.71
C ASP A 307 -14.77 -12.01 -6.37
N GLY A 308 -13.70 -12.32 -5.63
CA GLY A 308 -12.76 -13.38 -5.96
C GLY A 308 -11.71 -12.98 -7.00
N SER A 309 -11.33 -13.91 -7.85
CA SER A 309 -10.34 -13.71 -8.92
C SER A 309 -10.72 -14.50 -10.17
N GLN A 310 -10.07 -14.17 -11.27
CA GLN A 310 -10.24 -14.78 -12.60
C GLN A 310 -8.90 -14.95 -13.30
N LYS A 311 -8.88 -15.68 -14.39
CA LYS A 311 -7.78 -15.64 -15.35
C LYS A 311 -7.88 -14.37 -16.21
N ALA A 312 -6.74 -13.88 -16.69
CA ALA A 312 -6.71 -12.62 -17.46
C ALA A 312 -7.56 -12.67 -18.75
N ASP A 313 -7.71 -13.84 -19.35
CA ASP A 313 -8.49 -14.09 -20.59
C ASP A 313 -10.01 -14.20 -20.35
N GLU A 314 -10.47 -14.36 -19.12
CA GLU A 314 -11.91 -14.38 -18.80
C GLU A 314 -12.58 -13.00 -18.90
N CYS A 315 -11.81 -11.92 -18.76
CA CYS A 315 -12.20 -10.52 -19.02
C CYS A 315 -13.44 -10.01 -18.26
N VAL A 316 -13.79 -10.58 -17.11
CA VAL A 316 -14.90 -10.07 -16.27
C VAL A 316 -14.53 -8.69 -15.73
N TYR A 317 -15.36 -7.70 -15.96
CA TYR A 317 -15.11 -6.32 -15.55
C TYR A 317 -14.99 -6.19 -14.03
N GLY A 318 -13.91 -5.55 -13.55
CA GLY A 318 -13.72 -5.30 -12.12
C GLY A 318 -13.46 -6.54 -11.26
N LYS A 319 -13.06 -7.67 -11.85
CA LYS A 319 -12.66 -8.89 -11.15
C LYS A 319 -11.15 -9.06 -11.20
N SER A 320 -10.52 -9.31 -10.05
CA SER A 320 -9.06 -9.41 -9.94
C SER A 320 -8.46 -10.51 -10.83
N ILE A 321 -7.39 -10.21 -11.57
CA ILE A 321 -6.61 -11.20 -12.33
C ILE A 321 -5.38 -11.71 -11.56
N THR A 322 -5.30 -11.40 -10.27
CA THR A 322 -4.21 -11.83 -9.37
C THR A 322 -4.81 -12.48 -8.11
N ASP A 323 -4.48 -12.03 -6.90
CA ASP A 323 -5.07 -12.63 -5.71
C ASP A 323 -6.57 -12.24 -5.58
N PRO A 324 -7.42 -13.11 -5.03
CA PRO A 324 -8.85 -12.85 -4.93
C PRO A 324 -9.17 -11.69 -3.97
N CYS A 325 -10.13 -10.86 -4.35
CA CYS A 325 -10.55 -9.64 -3.67
C CYS A 325 -11.99 -9.73 -3.14
N LEU A 326 -12.32 -8.91 -2.13
CA LEU A 326 -13.70 -8.63 -1.75
C LEU A 326 -14.39 -7.84 -2.87
N GLY A 327 -15.62 -8.22 -3.21
CA GLY A 327 -16.46 -7.44 -4.12
C GLY A 327 -17.02 -6.18 -3.45
N TRP A 328 -17.57 -5.27 -4.29
CA TRP A 328 -17.99 -3.94 -3.86
C TRP A 328 -18.99 -3.94 -2.71
N GLU A 329 -20.09 -4.70 -2.82
CA GLU A 329 -21.17 -4.68 -1.81
C GLU A 329 -20.64 -5.04 -0.40
N LYS A 330 -19.77 -6.05 -0.32
CA LYS A 330 -19.15 -6.46 0.96
C LYS A 330 -18.14 -5.43 1.45
N THR A 331 -17.45 -4.78 0.53
CA THR A 331 -16.47 -3.73 0.83
C THR A 331 -17.16 -2.50 1.40
N GLU A 332 -18.20 -2.01 0.75
CA GLU A 332 -18.98 -0.87 1.20
C GLU A 332 -19.56 -1.11 2.62
N GLN A 333 -20.19 -2.26 2.82
CA GLN A 333 -20.72 -2.64 4.14
C GLN A 333 -19.61 -2.71 5.19
N LEU A 334 -18.44 -3.29 4.85
CA LEU A 334 -17.31 -3.38 5.78
C LEU A 334 -16.79 -2.00 6.17
N ILE A 335 -16.69 -1.05 5.24
CA ILE A 335 -16.25 0.33 5.54
C ILE A 335 -17.23 1.00 6.50
N PHE A 336 -18.54 0.86 6.29
CA PHE A 336 -19.54 1.39 7.23
C PHE A 336 -19.50 0.72 8.59
N ASP A 337 -19.36 -0.62 8.65
CA ASP A 337 -19.19 -1.37 9.91
C ASP A 337 -17.97 -0.84 10.70
N ILE A 338 -16.83 -0.62 10.02
CA ILE A 338 -15.62 -0.08 10.64
C ILE A 338 -15.86 1.35 11.16
N ALA A 339 -16.51 2.21 10.38
CA ALA A 339 -16.81 3.58 10.78
C ALA A 339 -17.73 3.61 12.02
N GLU A 340 -18.76 2.77 12.05
CA GLU A 340 -19.67 2.66 13.19
C GLU A 340 -18.94 2.18 14.45
N ILE A 341 -18.12 1.12 14.32
CA ILE A 341 -17.29 0.62 15.44
C ILE A 341 -16.35 1.71 15.97
N ARG A 342 -15.80 2.54 15.10
CA ARG A 342 -14.90 3.65 15.47
C ARG A 342 -15.64 4.82 16.13
N ARG A 343 -16.88 5.13 15.70
CA ARG A 343 -17.74 6.16 16.35
C ARG A 343 -18.14 5.75 17.77
N ASN A 344 -18.44 4.46 17.95
CA ASN A 344 -18.85 3.90 19.24
C ASN A 344 -17.62 3.61 20.14
N LYS A 345 -16.74 4.59 20.28
CA LYS A 345 -15.65 4.55 21.26
C LYS A 345 -16.26 4.47 22.66
N CYS A 346 -15.94 3.42 23.40
CA CYS A 346 -16.20 3.38 24.85
C CYS A 346 -15.20 4.23 25.58
#